data_6cc8ef05160268866c1502be4f043aac
#
_entry.id   6cc8ef05160268866c1502be4f043aac
#
_cell.length_a   1.000
_cell.length_b   1.000
_cell.length_c   1.000
_cell.angle_alpha   90.00
_cell.angle_beta   90.00
_cell.angle_gamma   90.00
#
_symmetry.space_group_name_H-M   'P 1'
#
loop_
_entity.id
_entity.type
_entity.pdbx_description
1 polymer ?
#
loop_
_entity_poly.entity_id
_entity_poly.type
_entity_poly.pdbx_seq_one_letter_code
_entity_poly.pdbx_strand_id
1 'polypeptide(L)'
;LYIYLMQKREEAEIAMAATVSNIKLVDSAYSTIKPIKPKKAASMLVALLIGLFLPILLIYFRDLFDNKVHTTEDLGFLNIPIVSSIPFKKSDDIIIIKENIKGHLAEAFRTLRSNLEFIFTDKKEKGNTIFVTSTIPGEGKTFVSLNLAVSYTLINAKVLILELDLRAPRIAHYLKIPDSKGISDYLKDDNTTL
;
A
#
# COMPACT_ATOMS: atom_id res chain seq x y z
N LEU A 1 41.22 73.91 69.70
CA LEU A 1 40.56 73.78 68.38
C LEU A 1 41.41 72.97 67.39
N TYR A 2 42.66 73.31 67.22
CA TYR A 2 43.59 72.68 66.26
C TYR A 2 43.71 71.15 66.47
N ILE A 3 43.98 70.74 67.72
CA ILE A 3 44.11 69.32 68.10
C ILE A 3 42.82 68.54 67.80
N TYR A 4 41.66 69.13 68.05
CA TYR A 4 40.36 68.50 67.76
C TYR A 4 40.15 68.31 66.28
N LEU A 5 40.54 69.28 65.48
CA LEU A 5 40.45 69.16 64.04
C LEU A 5 41.39 68.11 63.42
N MET A 6 42.60 68.02 63.99
CA MET A 6 43.56 66.96 63.59
C MET A 6 43.03 65.59 63.96
N GLN A 7 42.51 65.41 65.17
CA GLN A 7 41.90 64.16 65.60
C GLN A 7 40.70 63.76 64.69
N LYS A 8 39.83 64.69 64.33
CA LYS A 8 38.74 64.46 63.43
C LYS A 8 39.20 64.11 62.01
N ARG A 9 40.27 64.67 61.54
CA ARG A 9 40.87 64.33 60.27
C ARG A 9 41.45 62.94 60.30
N GLU A 10 42.15 62.53 61.31
CA GLU A 10 42.66 61.17 61.44
C GLU A 10 41.55 60.12 61.54
N GLU A 11 40.49 60.42 62.32
CA GLU A 11 39.31 59.56 62.37
C GLU A 11 38.66 59.38 60.97
N ALA A 12 38.56 60.45 60.19
CA ALA A 12 37.98 60.41 58.84
C ALA A 12 38.90 59.65 57.88
N GLU A 13 40.22 59.80 57.98
CA GLU A 13 41.17 59.05 57.14
C GLU A 13 41.14 57.56 57.50
N ILE A 14 41.02 57.18 58.80
CA ILE A 14 40.83 55.80 59.19
C ILE A 14 39.51 55.26 58.73
N ALA A 15 38.45 56.01 58.85
CA ALA A 15 37.13 55.60 58.33
C ALA A 15 37.12 55.40 56.80
N MET A 16 37.79 56.24 56.06
CA MET A 16 37.99 56.08 54.62
C MET A 16 38.83 54.85 54.29
N ALA A 17 39.93 54.62 55.08
CA ALA A 17 40.73 53.39 54.83
C ALA A 17 40.02 52.11 55.25
N ALA A 18 39.05 52.17 56.17
CA ALA A 18 38.24 51.04 56.58
C ALA A 18 37.12 50.71 55.59
N THR A 19 36.73 51.66 54.71
CA THR A 19 35.81 51.43 53.65
C THR A 19 36.51 50.78 52.45
N VAL A 20 37.29 49.74 52.69
CA VAL A 20 37.76 48.89 51.55
C VAL A 20 36.57 48.19 51.00
N SER A 21 36.33 48.44 49.72
CA SER A 21 35.25 47.73 48.95
C SER A 21 35.36 46.22 49.15
N ASN A 22 34.43 45.64 49.86
CA ASN A 22 34.33 44.19 50.00
C ASN A 22 34.01 43.47 48.65
N ILE A 23 33.96 44.24 47.58
CA ILE A 23 33.72 43.71 46.25
C ILE A 23 35.06 43.22 45.70
N LYS A 24 35.27 41.91 45.83
CA LYS A 24 36.35 41.24 45.12
C LYS A 24 35.86 40.83 43.73
N LEU A 25 36.39 41.43 42.70
CA LEU A 25 36.16 40.98 41.34
C LEU A 25 36.86 39.63 41.21
N VAL A 26 36.08 38.53 41.25
CA VAL A 26 36.64 37.18 41.24
C VAL A 26 37.05 36.82 39.82
N ASP A 27 36.24 37.27 38.82
CA ASP A 27 36.54 37.09 37.41
C ASP A 27 35.82 38.15 36.57
N SER A 28 36.42 38.55 35.47
CA SER A 28 35.78 39.48 34.52
C SER A 28 34.96 38.65 33.50
N ALA A 29 33.73 39.08 33.24
CA ALA A 29 32.93 38.44 32.22
C ALA A 29 33.64 38.51 30.85
N TYR A 30 33.94 37.37 30.29
CA TYR A 30 34.48 37.26 28.95
C TYR A 30 33.56 36.44 28.05
N SER A 31 33.42 36.86 26.81
CA SER A 31 32.73 36.09 25.77
C SER A 31 33.74 35.40 24.87
N THR A 32 33.49 34.15 24.52
CA THR A 32 34.32 33.44 23.57
C THR A 32 34.01 33.95 22.14
N ILE A 33 35.05 34.24 21.38
CA ILE A 33 34.94 34.72 19.97
C ILE A 33 34.30 33.64 19.08
N LYS A 34 34.45 32.38 19.46
CA LYS A 34 33.85 31.25 18.71
C LYS A 34 32.63 30.72 19.45
N PRO A 35 31.50 30.52 18.76
CA PRO A 35 30.30 29.92 19.36
C PRO A 35 30.59 28.49 19.81
N ILE A 36 30.27 28.20 21.07
CA ILE A 36 30.49 26.88 21.71
C ILE A 36 29.43 25.88 21.22
N LYS A 37 28.23 26.37 20.92
CA LYS A 37 27.09 25.58 20.41
C LYS A 37 26.28 26.40 19.36
N PRO A 38 25.63 25.74 18.37
CA PRO A 38 25.75 24.34 18.02
C PRO A 38 27.08 24.02 17.28
N LYS A 39 27.61 22.81 17.47
CA LYS A 39 28.76 22.32 16.67
C LYS A 39 28.30 22.05 15.24
N LYS A 40 28.58 22.96 14.31
CA LYS A 40 28.10 22.90 12.91
C LYS A 40 28.38 21.54 12.24
N ALA A 41 29.57 20.99 12.41
CA ALA A 41 29.94 19.70 11.86
C ALA A 41 29.07 18.54 12.41
N ALA A 42 28.81 18.53 13.71
CA ALA A 42 27.98 17.51 14.34
C ALA A 42 26.50 17.63 13.89
N SER A 43 25.95 18.85 13.85
CA SER A 43 24.58 19.06 13.37
C SER A 43 24.39 18.70 11.90
N MET A 44 25.39 18.99 11.05
CA MET A 44 25.37 18.56 9.65
C MET A 44 25.41 17.04 9.49
N LEU A 45 26.24 16.37 10.29
CA LEU A 45 26.34 14.91 10.25
C LEU A 45 25.01 14.25 10.69
N VAL A 46 24.40 14.75 11.75
CA VAL A 46 23.09 14.26 12.23
C VAL A 46 22.00 14.52 11.17
N ALA A 47 21.97 15.70 10.56
CA ALA A 47 21.00 16.00 9.52
C ALA A 47 21.18 15.08 8.28
N LEU A 48 22.42 14.79 7.91
CA LEU A 48 22.74 13.87 6.82
C LEU A 48 22.29 12.43 7.15
N LEU A 49 22.55 11.97 8.36
CA LEU A 49 22.12 10.64 8.80
C LEU A 49 20.59 10.53 8.79
N ILE A 50 19.88 11.50 9.37
CA ILE A 50 18.42 11.51 9.38
C ILE A 50 17.88 11.55 7.94
N GLY A 51 18.46 12.41 7.09
CA GLY A 51 18.05 12.53 5.70
C GLY A 51 18.24 11.23 4.89
N LEU A 52 19.26 10.43 5.22
CA LEU A 52 19.53 9.15 4.57
C LEU A 52 18.67 8.02 5.15
N PHE A 53 18.55 7.93 6.45
CA PHE A 53 17.84 6.83 7.12
C PHE A 53 16.33 6.99 7.10
N LEU A 54 15.81 8.22 7.14
CA LEU A 54 14.37 8.46 7.20
C LEU A 54 13.61 7.88 5.98
N PRO A 55 14.04 8.09 4.73
CA PRO A 55 13.38 7.49 3.57
C PRO A 55 13.39 5.96 3.59
N ILE A 56 14.52 5.37 3.98
CA ILE A 56 14.66 3.91 4.07
C ILE A 56 13.69 3.35 5.10
N LEU A 57 13.60 4.00 6.26
CA LEU A 57 12.69 3.63 7.34
C LEU A 57 11.22 3.73 6.90
N LEU A 58 10.86 4.79 6.18
CA LEU A 58 9.50 4.97 5.65
C LEU A 58 9.13 3.89 4.63
N ILE A 59 10.05 3.52 3.73
CA ILE A 59 9.82 2.44 2.76
C ILE A 59 9.65 1.11 3.49
N TYR A 60 10.51 0.83 4.46
CA TYR A 60 10.44 -0.39 5.26
C TYR A 60 9.11 -0.51 6.03
N PHE A 61 8.68 0.57 6.69
CA PHE A 61 7.38 0.59 7.37
C PHE A 61 6.22 0.41 6.40
N ARG A 62 6.27 1.04 5.23
CA ARG A 62 5.24 0.88 4.21
C ARG A 62 5.14 -0.58 3.74
N ASP A 63 6.26 -1.24 3.51
CA ASP A 63 6.32 -2.63 3.10
C ASP A 63 5.81 -3.58 4.20
N LEU A 64 6.16 -3.29 5.46
CA LEU A 64 5.68 -4.06 6.61
C LEU A 64 4.16 -4.02 6.81
N PHE A 65 3.52 -2.90 6.43
CA PHE A 65 2.06 -2.73 6.51
C PHE A 65 1.34 -3.09 5.22
N ASP A 66 2.05 -3.48 4.18
CA ASP A 66 1.44 -3.90 2.91
C ASP A 66 1.08 -5.40 2.96
N ASN A 67 -0.20 -5.67 3.24
CA ASN A 67 -0.75 -7.02 3.30
C ASN A 67 -1.29 -7.50 1.94
N LYS A 68 -0.88 -6.87 0.84
CA LYS A 68 -1.35 -7.26 -0.50
C LYS A 68 -0.45 -8.32 -1.12
N VAL A 69 -1.07 -9.18 -1.89
CA VAL A 69 -0.37 -10.17 -2.72
C VAL A 69 0.18 -9.47 -3.96
N HIS A 70 1.49 -9.43 -4.11
CA HIS A 70 2.17 -8.84 -5.26
C HIS A 70 2.74 -9.89 -6.20
N THR A 71 3.18 -11.01 -5.66
CA THR A 71 3.83 -12.07 -6.42
C THR A 71 3.18 -13.42 -6.17
N THR A 72 3.41 -14.36 -7.07
CA THR A 72 2.96 -15.75 -6.90
C THR A 72 3.65 -16.44 -5.72
N GLU A 73 4.85 -15.98 -5.37
CA GLU A 73 5.63 -16.51 -4.25
C GLU A 73 4.98 -16.20 -2.90
N ASP A 74 4.28 -15.07 -2.79
CA ASP A 74 3.52 -14.67 -1.61
C ASP A 74 2.40 -15.68 -1.26
N LEU A 75 1.96 -16.48 -2.24
CA LEU A 75 0.94 -17.50 -2.07
C LEU A 75 1.52 -18.90 -1.80
N GLY A 76 2.83 -19.04 -1.79
CA GLY A 76 3.52 -20.34 -1.64
C GLY A 76 3.17 -21.09 -0.34
N PHE A 77 2.78 -20.35 0.71
CA PHE A 77 2.38 -20.95 1.98
C PHE A 77 1.02 -21.69 1.93
N LEU A 78 0.19 -21.44 0.91
CA LEU A 78 -1.15 -22.03 0.82
C LEU A 78 -1.16 -23.48 0.32
N ASN A 79 -0.04 -23.99 -0.21
CA ASN A 79 0.05 -25.34 -0.82
C ASN A 79 -1.04 -25.61 -1.87
N ILE A 80 -1.55 -24.57 -2.51
CA ILE A 80 -2.58 -24.63 -3.56
C ILE A 80 -1.90 -24.35 -4.90
N PRO A 81 -2.16 -25.17 -5.95
CA PRO A 81 -1.57 -24.92 -7.27
C PRO A 81 -2.09 -23.60 -7.85
N ILE A 82 -1.18 -22.72 -8.22
CA ILE A 82 -1.49 -21.48 -8.92
C ILE A 82 -1.67 -21.83 -10.39
N VAL A 83 -2.90 -21.72 -10.88
CA VAL A 83 -3.25 -22.12 -12.25
C VAL A 83 -2.74 -21.11 -13.28
N SER A 84 -2.87 -19.82 -13.01
CA SER A 84 -2.38 -18.76 -13.90
C SER A 84 -2.35 -17.42 -13.17
N SER A 85 -1.54 -16.49 -13.67
CA SER A 85 -1.54 -15.09 -13.28
C SER A 85 -2.09 -14.24 -14.42
N ILE A 86 -3.11 -13.44 -14.13
CA ILE A 86 -3.73 -12.54 -15.11
C ILE A 86 -3.30 -11.12 -14.77
N PRO A 87 -2.56 -10.43 -15.66
CA PRO A 87 -2.09 -9.07 -15.37
C PRO A 87 -3.27 -8.10 -15.30
N PHE A 88 -3.18 -7.17 -14.34
CA PHE A 88 -4.17 -6.11 -14.21
C PHE A 88 -4.11 -5.17 -15.41
N LYS A 89 -5.26 -4.92 -16.02
CA LYS A 89 -5.41 -3.91 -17.05
C LYS A 89 -6.58 -2.99 -16.73
N LYS A 90 -6.29 -1.71 -16.64
CA LYS A 90 -7.31 -0.67 -16.57
C LYS A 90 -7.86 -0.46 -18.01
N SER A 91 -8.99 -1.06 -18.31
CA SER A 91 -9.67 -0.92 -19.61
C SER A 91 -11.16 -0.84 -19.35
N ASP A 92 -11.85 -0.04 -20.15
CA ASP A 92 -13.32 0.04 -20.13
C ASP A 92 -13.95 -1.18 -20.81
N ASP A 93 -13.20 -1.87 -21.69
CA ASP A 93 -13.64 -3.10 -22.35
C ASP A 93 -13.49 -4.29 -21.41
N ILE A 94 -14.59 -4.92 -21.07
CA ILE A 94 -14.61 -6.11 -20.22
C ILE A 94 -14.21 -7.36 -21.01
N ILE A 95 -14.66 -7.50 -22.24
CA ILE A 95 -14.27 -8.60 -23.11
C ILE A 95 -13.06 -8.18 -23.92
N ILE A 96 -11.92 -8.75 -23.60
CA ILE A 96 -10.65 -8.41 -24.25
C ILE A 96 -10.25 -9.46 -25.29
N ILE A 97 -10.72 -10.69 -25.13
CA ILE A 97 -10.38 -11.80 -26.01
C ILE A 97 -11.26 -11.72 -27.26
N LYS A 98 -10.64 -11.48 -28.42
CA LYS A 98 -11.22 -11.55 -29.74
C LYS A 98 -10.32 -12.41 -30.61
N GLU A 99 -10.89 -12.95 -31.71
CA GLU A 99 -10.27 -13.98 -32.54
C GLU A 99 -8.84 -13.68 -33.02
N ASN A 100 -8.45 -12.42 -33.14
CA ASN A 100 -7.14 -12.05 -33.71
C ASN A 100 -6.29 -11.12 -32.78
N ILE A 101 -6.62 -10.99 -31.49
CA ILE A 101 -5.86 -10.13 -30.61
C ILE A 101 -4.65 -10.88 -30.06
N LYS A 102 -3.46 -10.42 -30.47
CA LYS A 102 -2.19 -10.77 -29.87
C LYS A 102 -1.90 -9.75 -28.76
N GLY A 103 -1.91 -10.20 -27.51
CA GLY A 103 -1.59 -9.36 -26.36
C GLY A 103 -1.34 -10.20 -25.11
N HIS A 104 -0.53 -9.69 -24.21
CA HIS A 104 -0.16 -10.39 -22.97
C HIS A 104 -1.37 -10.90 -22.18
N LEU A 105 -2.46 -10.16 -22.20
CA LEU A 105 -3.67 -10.54 -21.48
C LEU A 105 -4.44 -11.68 -22.17
N ALA A 106 -4.53 -11.66 -23.50
CA ALA A 106 -5.13 -12.76 -24.26
C ALA A 106 -4.30 -14.05 -24.08
N GLU A 107 -2.99 -13.92 -24.03
CA GLU A 107 -2.10 -15.05 -23.77
C GLU A 107 -2.26 -15.61 -22.36
N ALA A 108 -2.41 -14.75 -21.35
CA ALA A 108 -2.68 -15.18 -19.98
C ALA A 108 -3.98 -16.02 -19.89
N PHE A 109 -5.04 -15.64 -20.61
CA PHE A 109 -6.28 -16.43 -20.65
C PHE A 109 -6.15 -17.73 -21.45
N ARG A 110 -5.34 -17.77 -22.51
CA ARG A 110 -5.02 -19.03 -23.21
C ARG A 110 -4.28 -19.98 -22.30
N THR A 111 -3.29 -19.47 -21.57
CA THR A 111 -2.53 -20.25 -20.57
C THR A 111 -3.46 -20.75 -19.46
N LEU A 112 -4.33 -19.88 -18.92
CA LEU A 112 -5.31 -20.27 -17.92
C LEU A 112 -6.20 -21.42 -18.43
N ARG A 113 -6.75 -21.29 -19.65
CA ARG A 113 -7.56 -22.34 -20.25
C ARG A 113 -6.78 -23.65 -20.40
N SER A 114 -5.58 -23.59 -20.96
CA SER A 114 -4.75 -24.79 -21.19
C SER A 114 -4.43 -25.51 -19.87
N ASN A 115 -4.12 -24.76 -18.83
CA ASN A 115 -3.83 -25.33 -17.51
C ASN A 115 -5.10 -25.96 -16.89
N LEU A 116 -6.26 -25.33 -17.05
CA LEU A 116 -7.54 -25.91 -16.64
C LEU A 116 -7.88 -27.19 -17.40
N GLU A 117 -7.68 -27.23 -18.72
CA GLU A 117 -7.87 -28.43 -19.54
C GLU A 117 -6.97 -29.59 -19.05
N PHE A 118 -5.73 -29.29 -18.68
CA PHE A 118 -4.83 -30.28 -18.11
C PHE A 118 -5.33 -30.85 -16.77
N ILE A 119 -5.87 -29.98 -15.91
CA ILE A 119 -6.46 -30.40 -14.62
C ILE A 119 -7.71 -31.27 -14.82
N PHE A 120 -8.48 -31.05 -15.90
CA PHE A 120 -9.73 -31.75 -16.19
C PHE A 120 -9.57 -33.00 -17.05
N THR A 121 -8.35 -33.39 -17.40
CA THR A 121 -8.07 -34.48 -18.37
C THR A 121 -8.77 -35.82 -18.05
N ASP A 122 -9.08 -36.10 -16.79
CA ASP A 122 -9.67 -37.36 -16.37
C ASP A 122 -11.20 -37.46 -16.51
N LYS A 123 -11.91 -36.40 -16.91
CA LYS A 123 -13.41 -36.36 -16.89
C LYS A 123 -14.03 -35.93 -18.21
N LYS A 124 -13.67 -36.60 -19.29
CA LYS A 124 -14.13 -36.25 -20.68
C LYS A 124 -15.63 -36.51 -20.97
N GLU A 125 -16.33 -37.30 -20.20
CA GLU A 125 -17.69 -37.72 -20.54
C GLU A 125 -18.81 -36.79 -19.99
N LYS A 126 -18.55 -35.98 -18.99
CA LYS A 126 -19.53 -35.04 -18.45
C LYS A 126 -18.87 -33.68 -18.37
N GLY A 127 -19.42 -32.68 -19.03
CA GLY A 127 -18.86 -31.33 -19.04
C GLY A 127 -18.28 -30.88 -17.68
N ASN A 128 -17.28 -30.01 -17.71
CA ASN A 128 -16.61 -29.52 -16.52
C ASN A 128 -17.29 -28.26 -15.98
N THR A 129 -17.42 -28.16 -14.66
CA THR A 129 -17.97 -26.98 -13.99
C THR A 129 -16.84 -26.22 -13.27
N ILE A 130 -16.73 -24.92 -13.55
CA ILE A 130 -15.74 -24.03 -12.93
C ILE A 130 -16.48 -22.99 -12.10
N PHE A 131 -16.15 -22.92 -10.82
CA PHE A 131 -16.63 -21.86 -9.93
C PHE A 131 -15.60 -20.75 -9.82
N VAL A 132 -16.00 -19.52 -10.14
CA VAL A 132 -15.16 -18.33 -9.98
C VAL A 132 -15.68 -17.52 -8.82
N THR A 133 -14.87 -17.40 -7.78
CA THR A 133 -15.19 -16.63 -6.58
C THR A 133 -14.07 -15.69 -6.20
N SER A 134 -14.32 -14.76 -5.30
CA SER A 134 -13.33 -13.85 -4.72
C SER A 134 -13.73 -13.44 -3.33
N THR A 135 -12.76 -12.97 -2.56
CA THR A 135 -12.94 -12.59 -1.16
C THR A 135 -13.68 -11.26 -1.02
N ILE A 136 -13.38 -10.30 -1.88
CA ILE A 136 -13.96 -8.96 -1.86
C ILE A 136 -14.59 -8.58 -3.22
N PRO A 137 -15.57 -7.66 -3.22
CA PRO A 137 -16.12 -7.10 -4.45
C PRO A 137 -15.05 -6.35 -5.27
N GLY A 138 -15.09 -6.51 -6.59
CA GLY A 138 -14.19 -5.75 -7.48
C GLY A 138 -12.86 -6.42 -7.83
N GLU A 139 -12.57 -7.63 -7.35
CA GLU A 139 -11.34 -8.39 -7.67
C GLU A 139 -11.30 -8.97 -9.09
N GLY A 140 -12.35 -8.79 -9.87
CA GLY A 140 -12.36 -9.19 -11.28
C GLY A 140 -13.06 -10.52 -11.59
N LYS A 141 -13.88 -11.08 -10.68
CA LYS A 141 -14.65 -12.31 -10.94
C LYS A 141 -15.33 -12.35 -12.30
N THR A 142 -16.16 -11.35 -12.56
CA THR A 142 -16.91 -11.24 -13.81
C THR A 142 -16.00 -11.10 -15.03
N PHE A 143 -14.91 -10.33 -14.89
CA PHE A 143 -13.91 -10.18 -15.94
C PHE A 143 -13.24 -11.51 -16.28
N VAL A 144 -12.81 -12.25 -15.26
CA VAL A 144 -12.16 -13.56 -15.46
C VAL A 144 -13.14 -14.57 -16.06
N SER A 145 -14.37 -14.65 -15.52
CA SER A 145 -15.39 -15.59 -16.01
C SER A 145 -15.75 -15.36 -17.47
N LEU A 146 -16.00 -14.09 -17.85
CA LEU A 146 -16.37 -13.78 -19.24
C LEU A 146 -15.23 -14.04 -20.22
N ASN A 147 -14.01 -13.60 -19.91
CA ASN A 147 -12.88 -13.80 -20.81
C ASN A 147 -12.48 -15.28 -20.89
N LEU A 148 -12.57 -16.03 -19.80
CA LEU A 148 -12.35 -17.46 -19.82
C LEU A 148 -13.38 -18.16 -20.70
N ALA A 149 -14.67 -17.83 -20.57
CA ALA A 149 -15.72 -18.36 -21.40
C ALA A 149 -15.49 -18.06 -22.88
N VAL A 150 -15.16 -16.81 -23.22
CA VAL A 150 -14.79 -16.44 -24.59
C VAL A 150 -13.58 -17.24 -25.09
N SER A 151 -12.58 -17.47 -24.25
CA SER A 151 -11.41 -18.24 -24.63
C SER A 151 -11.74 -19.70 -24.97
N TYR A 152 -12.75 -20.28 -24.34
CA TYR A 152 -13.27 -21.61 -24.67
C TYR A 152 -14.11 -21.61 -25.94
N THR A 153 -14.91 -20.57 -26.20
CA THR A 153 -15.69 -20.49 -27.45
C THR A 153 -14.79 -20.40 -28.70
N LEU A 154 -13.59 -19.80 -28.55
CA LEU A 154 -12.62 -19.73 -29.65
C LEU A 154 -12.08 -21.10 -30.10
N ILE A 155 -12.21 -22.12 -29.28
CA ILE A 155 -11.88 -23.52 -29.63
C ILE A 155 -13.15 -24.36 -29.92
N ASN A 156 -14.25 -23.70 -30.23
CA ASN A 156 -15.56 -24.32 -30.53
C ASN A 156 -16.15 -25.12 -29.34
N ALA A 157 -15.74 -24.85 -28.11
CA ALA A 157 -16.36 -25.45 -26.93
C ALA A 157 -17.72 -24.78 -26.67
N LYS A 158 -18.71 -25.58 -26.25
CA LYS A 158 -20.00 -25.08 -25.76
C LYS A 158 -19.85 -24.64 -24.32
N VAL A 159 -20.13 -23.38 -24.05
CA VAL A 159 -19.97 -22.78 -22.70
C VAL A 159 -21.30 -22.21 -22.22
N LEU A 160 -21.69 -22.57 -21.00
CA LEU A 160 -22.80 -21.97 -20.29
C LEU A 160 -22.24 -21.14 -19.15
N ILE A 161 -22.64 -19.88 -19.04
CA ILE A 161 -22.28 -19.01 -17.89
C ILE A 161 -23.52 -18.87 -17.01
N LEU A 162 -23.37 -19.20 -15.73
CA LEU A 162 -24.38 -18.99 -14.70
C LEU A 162 -23.94 -17.87 -13.78
N GLU A 163 -24.66 -16.75 -13.76
CA GLU A 163 -24.41 -15.65 -12.83
C GLU A 163 -25.21 -15.91 -11.55
N LEU A 164 -24.49 -16.25 -10.48
CA LEU A 164 -25.06 -16.52 -9.16
C LEU A 164 -24.87 -15.34 -8.20
N ASP A 165 -24.33 -14.22 -8.68
CA ASP A 165 -24.27 -12.97 -7.92
C ASP A 165 -25.62 -12.24 -8.01
N LEU A 166 -26.60 -12.72 -7.21
CA LEU A 166 -27.94 -12.15 -7.19
C LEU A 166 -28.01 -10.73 -6.60
N ARG A 167 -26.96 -10.29 -5.93
CA ARG A 167 -26.89 -8.97 -5.30
C ARG A 167 -26.59 -7.86 -6.30
N ALA A 168 -25.67 -8.12 -7.22
CA ALA A 168 -25.22 -7.12 -8.19
C ALA A 168 -24.86 -7.80 -9.53
N PRO A 169 -25.88 -8.40 -10.23
CA PRO A 169 -25.63 -9.07 -11.50
C PRO A 169 -25.13 -8.05 -12.54
N ARG A 170 -24.10 -8.41 -13.29
CA ARG A 170 -23.47 -7.52 -14.29
C ARG A 170 -23.23 -8.18 -15.64
N ILE A 171 -23.31 -9.49 -15.74
CA ILE A 171 -22.98 -10.23 -16.98
C ILE A 171 -23.93 -9.84 -18.11
N ALA A 172 -25.25 -9.83 -17.86
CA ALA A 172 -26.24 -9.43 -18.84
C ALA A 172 -26.00 -8.00 -19.35
N HIS A 173 -25.68 -7.07 -18.46
CA HIS A 173 -25.35 -5.70 -18.83
C HIS A 173 -24.10 -5.62 -19.72
N TYR A 174 -23.05 -6.35 -19.40
CA TYR A 174 -21.82 -6.35 -20.19
C TYR A 174 -21.98 -7.02 -21.56
N LEU A 175 -22.80 -8.05 -21.64
CA LEU A 175 -23.13 -8.73 -22.90
C LEU A 175 -24.24 -8.02 -23.69
N LYS A 176 -24.81 -6.94 -23.14
CA LYS A 176 -25.93 -6.20 -23.72
C LYS A 176 -27.12 -7.12 -24.04
N ILE A 177 -27.37 -8.10 -23.17
CA ILE A 177 -28.51 -8.98 -23.26
C ILE A 177 -29.73 -8.24 -22.68
N PRO A 178 -30.87 -8.19 -23.35
CA PRO A 178 -32.07 -7.57 -22.82
C PRO A 178 -32.53 -8.31 -21.55
N ASP A 179 -33.18 -7.57 -20.65
CA ASP A 179 -33.74 -8.14 -19.43
C ASP A 179 -34.70 -9.27 -19.77
N SER A 180 -34.44 -10.45 -19.26
CA SER A 180 -35.19 -11.67 -19.42
C SER A 180 -35.33 -12.39 -18.07
N LYS A 181 -36.22 -13.36 -18.02
CA LYS A 181 -36.34 -14.25 -16.85
C LYS A 181 -34.98 -14.88 -16.54
N GLY A 182 -34.57 -14.85 -15.33
CA GLY A 182 -33.30 -15.36 -14.84
C GLY A 182 -33.45 -16.40 -13.73
N ILE A 183 -32.32 -16.74 -13.12
CA ILE A 183 -32.27 -17.73 -12.06
C ILE A 183 -33.10 -17.36 -10.85
N SER A 184 -33.25 -16.07 -10.56
CA SER A 184 -34.10 -15.56 -9.48
C SER A 184 -35.59 -15.83 -9.75
N ASP A 185 -36.03 -15.75 -11.01
CA ASP A 185 -37.41 -16.06 -11.42
C ASP A 185 -37.67 -17.57 -11.35
N TYR A 186 -36.68 -18.35 -11.78
CA TYR A 186 -36.73 -19.82 -11.68
C TYR A 186 -36.81 -20.28 -10.21
N LEU A 187 -36.05 -19.66 -9.30
CA LEU A 187 -36.10 -20.02 -7.87
C LEU A 187 -37.39 -19.57 -7.19
N LYS A 188 -38.12 -18.62 -7.76
CA LYS A 188 -39.36 -18.08 -7.20
C LYS A 188 -40.61 -18.81 -7.69
N ASP A 189 -40.59 -19.37 -8.87
CA ASP A 189 -41.74 -20.00 -9.51
C ASP A 189 -41.38 -21.39 -10.08
N ASP A 190 -41.94 -22.43 -9.50
CA ASP A 190 -41.72 -23.84 -9.88
C ASP A 190 -42.14 -24.16 -11.34
N ASN A 191 -42.91 -23.30 -11.96
CA ASN A 191 -43.36 -23.47 -13.35
C ASN A 191 -42.44 -22.78 -14.37
N THR A 192 -41.40 -22.09 -13.96
CA THR A 192 -40.46 -21.43 -14.85
C THR A 192 -39.38 -22.43 -15.28
N THR A 193 -39.30 -22.76 -16.56
CA THR A 193 -38.19 -23.53 -17.17
C THR A 193 -37.06 -22.59 -17.57
N LEU A 194 -35.81 -23.01 -17.31
CA LEU A 194 -34.59 -22.31 -17.73
C LEU A 194 -34.37 -22.47 -19.24
#